data_9bf3bbb490c8e4163aed2cb4fdec3e77
#
_entry.id   9bf3bbb490c8e4163aed2cb4fdec3e77
#
_cell.length_a   1.000
_cell.length_b   1.000
_cell.length_c   1.000
_cell.angle_alpha   90.00
_cell.angle_beta   90.00
_cell.angle_gamma   90.00
#
_symmetry.space_group_name_H-M   'P 1'
#
loop_
_entity.id
_entity.type
_entity.pdbx_description
1 polymer ?
#
loop_
_entity_poly.entity_id
_entity_poly.type
_entity_poly.pdbx_seq_one_letter_code
_entity_poly.pdbx_strand_id
1 'polypeptide(L)'
;MLIKLNWITLRVSNLEASLGFYHDILGLPIQRRFESRGRQIAMLGMENEAKLELIEGSESILKQEAGVSIGYEVNSLDEAMERLAQLNIPIVRGPIQPNPHLRFIYITDPDGFEVQLAEHV
;
A
#
# COMPACT_ATOMS: atom_id res chain seq x y z
N MET A 1 25.37 8.12 -14.05
CA MET A 1 24.09 8.72 -13.63
C MET A 1 23.65 8.08 -12.34
N LEU A 2 23.27 8.88 -11.36
CA LEU A 2 22.67 8.37 -10.12
C LEU A 2 21.16 8.50 -10.24
N ILE A 3 20.45 7.43 -9.95
CA ILE A 3 18.99 7.46 -9.96
C ILE A 3 18.45 7.02 -8.60
N LYS A 4 17.28 7.51 -8.25
CA LYS A 4 16.64 7.23 -6.98
C LYS A 4 15.14 7.12 -7.21
N LEU A 5 14.51 6.11 -6.63
CA LEU A 5 13.07 5.99 -6.69
C LEU A 5 12.44 7.10 -5.84
N ASN A 6 11.61 7.94 -6.45
CA ASN A 6 10.93 9.04 -5.77
C ASN A 6 9.53 8.65 -5.29
N TRP A 7 8.74 8.11 -6.19
CA TRP A 7 7.38 7.70 -5.82
C TRP A 7 6.86 6.64 -6.75
N ILE A 8 5.81 5.97 -6.29
CA ILE A 8 4.99 5.05 -7.08
C ILE A 8 3.60 5.65 -7.11
N THR A 9 3.01 5.74 -8.29
CA THR A 9 1.69 6.33 -8.45
C THR A 9 0.65 5.24 -8.65
N LEU A 10 -0.42 5.30 -7.87
CA LEU A 10 -1.60 4.47 -8.07
C LEU A 10 -2.77 5.39 -8.43
N ARG A 11 -3.49 5.01 -9.47
CA ARG A 11 -4.74 5.69 -9.81
C ARG A 11 -5.86 4.97 -9.08
N VAL A 12 -6.59 5.72 -8.25
CA VAL A 12 -7.57 5.14 -7.34
C VAL A 12 -8.95 5.68 -7.66
N SER A 13 -9.98 4.91 -7.33
CA SER A 13 -11.36 5.30 -7.62
C SER A 13 -11.89 6.31 -6.61
N ASN A 14 -11.44 6.22 -5.36
CA ASN A 14 -11.93 7.06 -4.27
C ASN A 14 -10.79 7.33 -3.32
N LEU A 15 -10.32 8.57 -3.28
CA LEU A 15 -9.15 8.92 -2.47
C LEU A 15 -9.38 8.67 -0.98
N GLU A 16 -10.58 9.01 -0.47
CA GLU A 16 -10.85 8.81 0.95
C GLU A 16 -10.82 7.34 1.34
N ALA A 17 -11.34 6.46 0.49
CA ALA A 17 -11.27 5.02 0.75
C ALA A 17 -9.82 4.53 0.74
N SER A 18 -9.01 5.01 -0.20
CA SER A 18 -7.61 4.63 -0.28
C SER A 18 -6.81 5.16 0.91
N LEU A 19 -7.09 6.38 1.36
CA LEU A 19 -6.45 6.93 2.56
C LEU A 19 -6.87 6.14 3.81
N GLY A 20 -8.11 5.69 3.88
CA GLY A 20 -8.54 4.81 4.96
C GLY A 20 -7.71 3.54 5.03
N PHE A 21 -7.32 3.00 3.88
CA PHE A 21 -6.49 1.82 3.83
C PHE A 21 -5.01 2.15 4.11
N TYR A 22 -4.40 3.02 3.32
CA TYR A 22 -2.95 3.24 3.41
C TYR A 22 -2.54 4.07 4.62
N HIS A 23 -3.35 5.04 5.02
CA HIS A 23 -3.05 5.89 6.16
C HIS A 23 -3.62 5.33 7.47
N ASP A 24 -4.93 5.07 7.51
CA ASP A 24 -5.58 4.68 8.76
C ASP A 24 -5.22 3.26 9.16
N ILE A 25 -5.20 2.31 8.23
CA ILE A 25 -4.93 0.91 8.53
C ILE A 25 -3.44 0.62 8.51
N LEU A 26 -2.74 0.95 7.42
CA LEU A 26 -1.31 0.65 7.30
C LEU A 26 -0.42 1.66 8.02
N GLY A 27 -0.94 2.83 8.35
CA GLY A 27 -0.18 3.81 9.14
C GLY A 27 0.80 4.65 8.35
N LEU A 28 0.71 4.70 7.03
CA LEU A 28 1.59 5.57 6.26
C LEU A 28 1.24 7.04 6.53
N PRO A 29 2.21 7.88 6.89
CA PRO A 29 1.91 9.28 7.12
C PRO A 29 1.54 9.99 5.82
N ILE A 30 0.58 10.89 5.90
CA ILE A 30 0.22 11.74 4.78
C ILE A 30 1.23 12.89 4.76
N GLN A 31 2.06 12.93 3.71
CA GLN A 31 3.02 14.01 3.55
C GLN A 31 2.33 15.29 3.12
N ARG A 32 1.41 15.17 2.14
CA ARG A 32 0.63 16.32 1.68
C ARG A 32 -0.56 15.85 0.86
N ARG A 33 -1.57 16.71 0.80
CA ARG A 33 -2.74 16.55 -0.07
C ARG A 33 -2.89 17.82 -0.89
N PHE A 34 -3.28 17.66 -2.14
CA PHE A 34 -3.45 18.81 -3.03
C PHE A 34 -4.32 18.42 -4.21
N GLU A 35 -4.74 19.43 -4.95
CA GLU A 35 -5.49 19.23 -6.19
C GLU A 35 -4.65 19.68 -7.36
N SER A 36 -4.68 18.92 -8.44
CA SER A 36 -3.98 19.28 -9.68
C SER A 36 -4.84 18.83 -10.84
N ARG A 37 -5.12 19.78 -11.73
CA ARG A 37 -5.91 19.53 -12.93
C ARG A 37 -7.26 18.87 -12.63
N GLY A 38 -7.91 19.32 -11.56
CA GLY A 38 -9.21 18.81 -11.15
C GLY A 38 -9.21 17.47 -10.46
N ARG A 39 -8.03 16.92 -10.16
CA ARG A 39 -7.92 15.63 -9.47
C ARG A 39 -7.37 15.81 -8.08
N GLN A 40 -7.92 15.04 -7.14
CA GLN A 40 -7.44 15.01 -5.77
C GLN A 40 -6.24 14.06 -5.69
N ILE A 41 -5.18 14.52 -5.05
CA ILE A 41 -3.92 13.78 -4.94
C ILE A 41 -3.46 13.76 -3.49
N ALA A 42 -2.90 12.63 -3.06
CA ALA A 42 -2.25 12.50 -1.76
C ALA A 42 -0.89 11.84 -1.94
N MET A 43 0.11 12.35 -1.22
CA MET A 43 1.43 11.74 -1.14
C MET A 43 1.62 11.18 0.26
N LEU A 44 1.95 9.90 0.36
CA LEU A 44 2.11 9.22 1.64
C LEU A 44 3.51 8.60 1.75
N GLY A 45 4.02 8.54 2.95
CA GLY A 45 5.27 7.88 3.24
C GLY A 45 6.16 8.68 4.17
N MET A 46 7.23 8.04 4.61
CA MET A 46 8.21 8.63 5.51
C MET A 46 9.09 9.62 4.76
N GLU A 47 9.68 10.56 5.50
CA GLU A 47 10.39 11.70 4.91
C GLU A 47 11.51 11.32 3.94
N ASN A 48 12.30 10.32 4.28
CA ASN A 48 13.47 9.96 3.49
C ASN A 48 13.26 8.71 2.62
N GLU A 49 12.02 8.35 2.37
CA GLU A 49 11.67 7.18 1.58
C GLU A 49 10.91 7.56 0.33
N ALA A 50 10.88 6.65 -0.63
CA ALA A 50 10.00 6.81 -1.78
C ALA A 50 8.55 6.90 -1.31
N LYS A 51 7.79 7.77 -1.96
CA LYS A 51 6.40 8.04 -1.57
C LYS A 51 5.43 7.18 -2.37
N LEU A 52 4.27 6.99 -1.80
CA LEU A 52 3.11 6.47 -2.52
C LEU A 52 2.26 7.67 -2.91
N GLU A 53 2.05 7.85 -4.22
CA GLU A 53 1.18 8.90 -4.72
C GLU A 53 -0.15 8.29 -5.12
N LEU A 54 -1.23 8.81 -4.56
CA LEU A 54 -2.58 8.37 -4.90
C LEU A 54 -3.26 9.48 -5.67
N ILE A 55 -3.70 9.18 -6.90
CA ILE A 55 -4.41 10.15 -7.74
C ILE A 55 -5.82 9.63 -7.99
N GLU A 56 -6.81 10.40 -7.55
CA GLU A 56 -8.19 10.03 -7.77
C GLU A 56 -8.58 10.25 -9.22
N GLY A 57 -9.22 9.28 -9.83
CA GLY A 57 -9.68 9.37 -11.19
C GLY A 57 -10.85 8.43 -11.42
N SER A 58 -11.69 8.77 -12.38
CA SER A 58 -12.89 8.00 -12.67
C SER A 58 -12.69 6.93 -13.73
N GLU A 59 -11.57 6.95 -14.44
CA GLU A 59 -11.35 6.01 -15.53
C GLU A 59 -10.25 5.02 -15.21
N SER A 60 -10.34 3.89 -15.86
CA SER A 60 -9.39 2.78 -15.97
C SER A 60 -8.44 2.61 -14.79
N ILE A 61 -8.95 1.94 -13.79
CA ILE A 61 -8.14 1.48 -12.69
C ILE A 61 -7.37 0.26 -13.15
N LEU A 62 -6.08 0.23 -12.84
CA LEU A 62 -5.26 -0.93 -13.14
C LEU A 62 -5.79 -2.12 -12.36
N LYS A 63 -5.88 -3.24 -13.05
CA LYS A 63 -6.32 -4.46 -12.41
C LYS A 63 -5.17 -5.13 -11.68
N GLN A 64 -5.52 -5.97 -10.73
CA GLN A 64 -4.59 -6.79 -9.97
C GLN A 64 -3.59 -7.52 -10.86
N GLU A 65 -4.03 -7.98 -12.02
CA GLU A 65 -3.22 -8.76 -12.94
C GLU A 65 -2.19 -7.91 -13.70
N ALA A 66 -2.13 -6.63 -13.43
CA ALA A 66 -1.18 -5.76 -14.10
C ALA A 66 0.28 -6.07 -13.75
N GLY A 67 0.51 -6.98 -12.82
CA GLY A 67 1.85 -7.46 -12.50
C GLY A 67 2.60 -6.59 -11.49
N VAL A 68 1.88 -5.75 -10.76
CA VAL A 68 2.50 -4.88 -9.74
C VAL A 68 1.94 -5.22 -8.37
N SER A 69 2.82 -5.36 -7.39
CA SER A 69 2.45 -5.37 -5.98
C SER A 69 3.42 -4.49 -5.22
N ILE A 70 2.97 -3.94 -4.11
CA ILE A 70 3.80 -3.06 -3.30
C ILE A 70 4.06 -3.76 -1.97
N GLY A 71 5.33 -3.88 -1.60
CA GLY A 71 5.72 -4.51 -0.35
C GLY A 71 6.08 -3.48 0.70
N TYR A 72 5.52 -3.65 1.90
CA TYR A 72 5.86 -2.85 3.07
C TYR A 72 6.42 -3.75 4.15
N GLU A 73 7.40 -3.26 4.87
CA GLU A 73 7.95 -3.98 6.01
C GLU A 73 7.12 -3.69 7.26
N VAL A 74 6.83 -4.73 8.04
CA VAL A 74 6.19 -4.60 9.35
C VAL A 74 7.12 -5.18 10.42
N ASN A 75 7.01 -4.68 11.65
CA ASN A 75 7.83 -5.17 12.75
C ASN A 75 7.41 -6.57 13.18
N SER A 76 6.12 -6.85 13.19
CA SER A 76 5.58 -8.15 13.59
C SER A 76 4.46 -8.54 12.65
N LEU A 77 4.66 -9.60 11.89
CA LEU A 77 3.64 -10.10 11.00
C LEU A 77 2.45 -10.68 11.78
N ASP A 78 2.73 -11.32 12.90
CA ASP A 78 1.65 -11.87 13.74
C ASP A 78 0.73 -10.76 14.25
N GLU A 79 1.29 -9.65 14.71
CA GLU A 79 0.48 -8.51 15.14
C GLU A 79 -0.29 -7.88 13.98
N ALA A 80 0.33 -7.80 12.81
CA ALA A 80 -0.33 -7.28 11.63
C ALA A 80 -1.52 -8.17 11.23
N MET A 81 -1.33 -9.49 11.24
CA MET A 81 -2.41 -10.42 10.92
C MET A 81 -3.56 -10.33 11.92
N GLU A 82 -3.24 -10.17 13.20
CA GLU A 82 -4.26 -10.03 14.23
C GLU A 82 -5.08 -8.76 14.02
N ARG A 83 -4.41 -7.65 13.73
CA ARG A 83 -5.10 -6.39 13.46
C ARG A 83 -5.99 -6.49 12.22
N LEU A 84 -5.49 -7.10 11.15
CA LEU A 84 -6.28 -7.28 9.93
C LEU A 84 -7.53 -8.11 10.21
N ALA A 85 -7.41 -9.16 11.03
CA ALA A 85 -8.56 -9.97 11.42
C ALA A 85 -9.59 -9.16 12.18
N GLN A 86 -9.15 -8.30 13.10
CA GLN A 86 -10.04 -7.42 13.85
C GLN A 86 -10.78 -6.45 12.95
N LEU A 87 -10.16 -6.04 11.85
CA LEU A 87 -10.73 -5.10 10.88
C LEU A 87 -11.49 -5.79 9.76
N ASN A 88 -11.59 -7.12 9.80
CA ASN A 88 -12.24 -7.93 8.76
C ASN A 88 -11.61 -7.77 7.39
N ILE A 89 -10.30 -7.61 7.35
CA ILE A 89 -9.56 -7.54 6.09
C ILE A 89 -8.97 -8.92 5.83
N PRO A 90 -9.37 -9.57 4.73
CA PRO A 90 -8.90 -10.92 4.45
C PRO A 90 -7.45 -10.94 3.96
N ILE A 91 -6.74 -11.98 4.37
CA ILE A 91 -5.43 -12.30 3.81
C ILE A 91 -5.69 -13.10 2.54
N VAL A 92 -5.23 -12.60 1.40
CA VAL A 92 -5.49 -13.27 0.12
C VAL A 92 -4.49 -14.38 -0.16
N ARG A 93 -3.25 -14.26 0.36
CA ARG A 93 -2.25 -15.32 0.28
C ARG A 93 -1.32 -15.23 1.47
N GLY A 94 -0.88 -16.39 1.95
CA GLY A 94 0.09 -16.49 3.03
C GLY A 94 -0.52 -16.87 4.37
N PRO A 95 0.30 -16.93 5.42
CA PRO A 95 1.72 -16.56 5.47
C PRO A 95 2.62 -17.45 4.63
N ILE A 96 3.58 -16.84 3.96
CA ILE A 96 4.58 -17.53 3.14
C ILE A 96 5.94 -17.26 3.77
N GLN A 97 6.74 -18.30 3.93
CA GLN A 97 8.09 -18.19 4.50
C GLN A 97 9.07 -18.89 3.56
N PRO A 98 9.62 -18.16 2.58
CA PRO A 98 10.51 -18.78 1.59
C PRO A 98 11.88 -19.17 2.17
N ASN A 99 12.27 -18.54 3.29
CA ASN A 99 13.52 -18.85 3.99
C ASN A 99 13.36 -18.46 5.47
N PRO A 100 14.31 -18.83 6.35
CA PRO A 100 14.16 -18.54 7.77
C PRO A 100 14.10 -17.05 8.15
N HIS A 101 14.47 -16.17 7.23
CA HIS A 101 14.64 -14.75 7.54
C HIS A 101 13.55 -13.85 6.97
N LEU A 102 12.55 -14.42 6.29
CA LEU A 102 11.50 -13.62 5.65
C LEU A 102 10.16 -14.33 5.71
N ARG A 103 9.15 -13.61 6.20
CA ARG A 103 7.75 -14.08 6.20
C ARG A 103 6.89 -12.96 5.64
N PHE A 104 5.87 -13.29 4.88
CA PHE A 104 4.98 -12.26 4.35
C PHE A 104 3.58 -12.78 4.05
N ILE A 105 2.66 -11.84 3.94
CA ILE A 105 1.28 -12.06 3.50
C ILE A 105 0.94 -11.08 2.40
N TYR A 106 -0.14 -11.38 1.68
CA TYR A 106 -0.71 -10.47 0.69
C TYR A 106 -2.14 -10.10 1.08
N ILE A 107 -2.45 -8.83 0.95
CA ILE A 107 -3.80 -8.28 1.10
C ILE A 107 -4.08 -7.41 -0.12
N THR A 108 -5.32 -6.96 -0.29
CA THR A 108 -5.66 -6.04 -1.37
C THR A 108 -6.18 -4.73 -0.82
N ASP A 109 -5.89 -3.64 -1.53
CA ASP A 109 -6.42 -2.33 -1.19
C ASP A 109 -7.85 -2.19 -1.73
N PRO A 110 -8.55 -1.05 -1.50
CA PRO A 110 -9.92 -0.88 -1.95
C PRO A 110 -10.13 -0.98 -3.46
N ASP A 111 -9.10 -0.75 -4.26
CA ASP A 111 -9.17 -0.87 -5.72
C ASP A 111 -8.68 -2.21 -6.22
N GLY A 112 -8.27 -3.10 -5.34
CA GLY A 112 -7.78 -4.42 -5.70
C GLY A 112 -6.30 -4.50 -5.97
N PHE A 113 -5.53 -3.43 -5.72
CA PHE A 113 -4.08 -3.51 -5.81
C PHE A 113 -3.53 -4.42 -4.73
N GLU A 114 -2.58 -5.26 -5.11
CA GLU A 114 -1.98 -6.20 -4.17
C GLU A 114 -0.92 -5.52 -3.31
N VAL A 115 -1.02 -5.72 -2.00
CA VAL A 115 -0.08 -5.18 -1.02
C VAL A 115 0.52 -6.34 -0.24
N GLN A 116 1.84 -6.36 -0.15
CA GLN A 116 2.58 -7.35 0.61
C GLN A 116 3.03 -6.75 1.94
N LEU A 117 2.77 -7.45 3.03
CA LEU A 117 3.30 -7.07 4.34
C LEU A 117 4.34 -8.12 4.73
N ALA A 118 5.55 -7.67 4.97
CA ALA A 118 6.70 -8.55 5.15
C ALA A 118 7.42 -8.26 6.46
N GLU A 119 7.79 -9.34 7.14
CA GLU A 119 8.61 -9.27 8.35
C GLU A 119 9.96 -9.91 8.07
N HIS A 120 11.02 -9.19 8.38
CA HIS A 120 12.38 -9.70 8.33
C HIS A 120 12.75 -10.25 9.71
N VAL A 121 13.00 -11.53 9.77
CA VAL A 121 13.28 -12.24 11.03
C VAL A 121 14.73 -12.65 11.20
#